data_7e6bd1b081c9c504131f8d5e9b88c02a
#
_entry.id   7e6bd1b081c9c504131f8d5e9b88c02a
#
_cell.length_a   1.000
_cell.length_b   1.000
_cell.length_c   1.000
_cell.angle_alpha   90.00
_cell.angle_beta   90.00
_cell.angle_gamma   90.00
#
_symmetry.space_group_name_H-M   'P 1'
#
loop_
_entity.id
_entity.type
_entity.pdbx_description
1 polymer ?
#
loop_
_entity_poly.entity_id
_entity_poly.type
_entity_poly.pdbx_seq_one_letter_code
_entity_poly.pdbx_strand_id
1 'polypeptide(L)'
;VKKYISILFLFLLSTHASRSQQSELVELKDLIPHLKFDLKYASNENFTGKRVYPSNTRSTYLVREAAQSLQNIAIELEKKNLGLLIWDAYRPYRATVKFWRMIHDERYVANPTKGSGHNRGIAVDLTLYEISTGQMLEMPTGFDNFSDTAHHDFMMLAEKKIMNRLLLKYVMEKHGFTSLETEWWHYAWPNDKNYPIMNTSFKKLNRHR
;
A
#
# COMPACT_ATOMS: atom_id res chain seq x y z
N VAL A 1 35.88 51.05 46.59
CA VAL A 1 35.57 49.61 46.57
C VAL A 1 34.50 49.39 45.46
N LYS A 2 34.93 48.90 44.28
CA LYS A 2 34.02 48.56 43.14
C LYS A 2 33.59 47.12 43.31
N LYS A 3 32.27 46.88 43.48
CA LYS A 3 31.68 45.57 43.49
C LYS A 3 31.32 45.13 42.01
N TYR A 4 31.95 44.06 41.54
CA TYR A 4 31.59 43.42 40.27
C TYR A 4 30.51 42.44 40.57
N ILE A 5 29.32 42.62 39.92
CA ILE A 5 28.22 41.67 39.93
C ILE A 5 28.42 40.78 38.70
N SER A 6 28.84 39.52 38.91
CA SER A 6 28.88 38.50 37.85
C SER A 6 27.47 37.94 37.61
N ILE A 7 26.92 38.26 36.45
CA ILE A 7 25.64 37.64 35.98
C ILE A 7 26.00 36.33 35.29
N LEU A 8 25.63 35.24 35.94
CA LEU A 8 25.77 33.89 35.40
C LEU A 8 24.59 33.62 34.46
N PHE A 9 24.85 33.65 33.14
CA PHE A 9 23.85 33.26 32.13
C PHE A 9 23.73 31.72 32.07
N LEU A 10 22.67 31.19 32.65
CA LEU A 10 22.35 29.76 32.55
C LEU A 10 21.73 29.50 31.18
N PHE A 11 22.53 28.96 30.24
CA PHE A 11 22.00 28.45 28.97
C PHE A 11 21.25 27.14 29.22
N LEU A 12 19.90 27.20 29.25
CA LEU A 12 19.03 26.03 29.18
C LEU A 12 19.11 25.46 27.76
N LEU A 13 19.97 24.47 27.58
CA LEU A 13 19.94 23.62 26.38
C LEU A 13 18.64 22.78 26.40
N SER A 14 17.59 23.27 25.74
CA SER A 14 16.41 22.48 25.43
C SER A 14 16.79 21.40 24.39
N THR A 15 17.09 20.21 24.85
CA THR A 15 17.20 19.03 23.99
C THR A 15 15.81 18.71 23.43
N HIS A 16 15.54 19.22 22.25
CA HIS A 16 14.43 18.73 21.46
C HIS A 16 14.77 17.29 21.06
N ALA A 17 14.33 16.33 21.85
CA ALA A 17 14.31 14.94 21.44
C ALA A 17 13.41 14.87 20.19
N SER A 18 14.05 14.76 19.03
CA SER A 18 13.35 14.48 17.77
C SER A 18 12.66 13.13 17.95
N ARG A 19 11.39 13.18 18.37
CA ARG A 19 10.55 12.00 18.42
C ARG A 19 10.44 11.52 16.98
N SER A 20 11.17 10.47 16.63
CA SER A 20 10.97 9.77 15.35
C SER A 20 9.47 9.58 15.18
N GLN A 21 8.87 10.33 14.26
CA GLN A 21 7.45 10.24 13.97
C GLN A 21 7.27 8.88 13.32
N GLN A 22 6.98 7.89 14.17
CA GLN A 22 6.65 6.55 13.68
C GLN A 22 5.45 6.74 12.75
N SER A 23 5.62 6.46 11.47
CA SER A 23 4.58 6.63 10.45
C SER A 23 3.35 5.85 10.90
N GLU A 24 2.30 6.61 11.23
CA GLU A 24 1.06 6.03 11.74
C GLU A 24 0.35 5.30 10.60
N LEU A 25 0.20 3.99 10.74
CA LEU A 25 -0.63 3.19 9.84
C LEU A 25 -2.10 3.45 10.13
N VAL A 26 -2.83 3.85 9.12
CA VAL A 26 -4.29 4.06 9.16
C VAL A 26 -4.99 2.87 8.55
N GLU A 27 -6.01 2.36 9.23
CA GLU A 27 -6.85 1.29 8.69
C GLU A 27 -7.77 1.83 7.59
N LEU A 28 -7.81 1.12 6.45
CA LEU A 28 -8.55 1.60 5.27
C LEU A 28 -10.05 1.40 5.37
N LYS A 29 -10.51 0.40 6.14
CA LYS A 29 -11.90 -0.02 6.19
C LYS A 29 -12.88 1.10 6.57
N ASP A 30 -12.49 1.89 7.57
CA ASP A 30 -13.39 2.92 8.14
C ASP A 30 -13.14 4.30 7.51
N LEU A 31 -12.12 4.41 6.64
CA LEU A 31 -11.72 5.67 6.02
C LEU A 31 -12.34 5.87 4.64
N ILE A 32 -12.49 4.79 3.85
CA ILE A 32 -12.83 4.88 2.42
C ILE A 32 -14.22 4.29 2.16
N PRO A 33 -15.17 5.08 1.66
CA PRO A 33 -16.49 4.60 1.29
C PRO A 33 -16.42 3.53 0.19
N HIS A 34 -17.33 2.55 0.25
CA HIS A 34 -17.44 1.48 -0.77
C HIS A 34 -16.14 0.71 -1.03
N LEU A 35 -15.18 0.71 -0.07
CA LEU A 35 -13.97 -0.07 -0.19
C LEU A 35 -14.26 -1.56 0.06
N LYS A 36 -13.89 -2.41 -0.90
CA LYS A 36 -13.96 -3.87 -0.75
C LYS A 36 -12.58 -4.45 -0.49
N PHE A 37 -12.55 -5.59 0.19
CA PHE A 37 -11.33 -6.35 0.47
C PHE A 37 -11.49 -7.80 0.02
N ASP A 38 -10.54 -8.26 -0.78
CA ASP A 38 -10.30 -9.65 -1.11
C ASP A 38 -8.82 -9.95 -0.84
N LEU A 39 -8.45 -9.92 0.46
CA LEU A 39 -7.05 -9.99 0.89
C LEU A 39 -6.47 -11.38 0.57
N LYS A 40 -5.87 -11.51 -0.61
CA LYS A 40 -5.43 -12.79 -1.20
C LYS A 40 -4.52 -13.59 -0.28
N TYR A 41 -3.63 -12.93 0.44
CA TYR A 41 -2.72 -13.61 1.38
C TYR A 41 -3.37 -14.04 2.71
N ALA A 42 -4.63 -13.68 2.96
CA ALA A 42 -5.43 -14.22 4.07
C ALA A 42 -6.17 -15.51 3.71
N SER A 43 -6.08 -15.95 2.46
CA SER A 43 -6.60 -17.21 1.92
C SER A 43 -5.48 -18.05 1.30
N ASN A 44 -5.82 -19.17 0.67
CA ASN A 44 -4.90 -19.96 -0.14
C ASN A 44 -4.91 -19.55 -1.63
N GLU A 45 -5.77 -18.60 -2.02
CA GLU A 45 -5.94 -18.11 -3.40
C GLU A 45 -4.89 -17.05 -3.74
N ASN A 46 -3.62 -17.40 -3.70
CA ASN A 46 -2.47 -16.57 -4.03
C ASN A 46 -1.35 -17.45 -4.59
N PHE A 47 -0.30 -16.84 -5.16
CA PHE A 47 0.78 -17.56 -5.82
C PHE A 47 1.54 -18.55 -4.91
N THR A 48 1.47 -18.39 -3.59
CA THR A 48 2.11 -19.33 -2.67
C THR A 48 1.30 -20.60 -2.42
N GLY A 49 0.02 -20.63 -2.83
CA GLY A 49 -0.93 -21.70 -2.53
C GLY A 49 -1.21 -21.89 -1.04
N LYS A 50 -0.74 -20.98 -0.21
CA LYS A 50 -0.84 -21.08 1.26
C LYS A 50 -1.20 -19.74 1.88
N ARG A 51 -1.91 -19.80 2.99
CA ARG A 51 -2.21 -18.63 3.79
C ARG A 51 -0.95 -18.04 4.43
N VAL A 52 -0.76 -16.74 4.24
CA VAL A 52 0.39 -15.97 4.76
C VAL A 52 -0.03 -15.06 5.90
N TYR A 53 -1.24 -14.47 5.81
CA TYR A 53 -1.85 -13.66 6.87
C TYR A 53 -2.82 -14.51 7.71
N PRO A 54 -3.21 -14.04 8.92
CA PRO A 54 -4.27 -14.67 9.69
C PRO A 54 -5.57 -14.74 8.87
N SER A 55 -6.30 -15.87 8.95
CA SER A 55 -7.54 -16.08 8.19
C SER A 55 -8.69 -15.10 8.52
N ASN A 56 -8.59 -14.46 9.67
CA ASN A 56 -9.55 -13.44 10.12
C ASN A 56 -9.12 -12.00 9.77
N THR A 57 -8.08 -11.81 8.92
CA THR A 57 -7.72 -10.49 8.40
C THR A 57 -8.83 -10.01 7.48
N ARG A 58 -9.48 -8.88 7.83
CA ARG A 58 -10.64 -8.33 7.12
C ARG A 58 -10.42 -6.90 6.62
N SER A 59 -9.26 -6.33 6.91
CA SER A 59 -8.85 -5.00 6.48
C SER A 59 -7.33 -4.92 6.43
N THR A 60 -6.83 -3.83 5.85
CA THR A 60 -5.40 -3.55 5.74
C THR A 60 -5.13 -2.08 6.00
N TYR A 61 -3.88 -1.66 5.93
CA TYR A 61 -3.39 -0.38 6.40
C TYR A 61 -2.50 0.29 5.36
N LEU A 62 -2.47 1.61 5.37
CA LEU A 62 -1.47 2.44 4.69
C LEU A 62 -1.00 3.55 5.65
N VAL A 63 0.11 4.21 5.32
CA VAL A 63 0.48 5.47 5.98
C VAL A 63 -0.60 6.51 5.70
N ARG A 64 -0.79 7.47 6.61
CA ARG A 64 -1.90 8.42 6.58
C ARG A 64 -2.04 9.15 5.24
N GLU A 65 -0.94 9.62 4.68
CA GLU A 65 -0.94 10.38 3.43
C GLU A 65 -1.38 9.52 2.23
N ALA A 66 -0.88 8.29 2.14
CA ALA A 66 -1.30 7.34 1.09
C ALA A 66 -2.78 6.95 1.25
N ALA A 67 -3.24 6.71 2.50
CA ALA A 67 -4.63 6.38 2.79
C ALA A 67 -5.57 7.55 2.43
N GLN A 68 -5.19 8.79 2.73
CA GLN A 68 -5.96 9.99 2.37
C GLN A 68 -6.05 10.17 0.85
N SER A 69 -4.95 9.95 0.13
CA SER A 69 -4.96 10.00 -1.33
C SER A 69 -5.84 8.90 -1.93
N LEU A 70 -5.78 7.68 -1.38
CA LEU A 70 -6.64 6.58 -1.82
C LEU A 70 -8.13 6.88 -1.57
N GLN A 71 -8.47 7.59 -0.48
CA GLN A 71 -9.83 8.07 -0.22
C GLN A 71 -10.30 9.05 -1.31
N ASN A 72 -9.45 10.00 -1.72
CA ASN A 72 -9.77 10.94 -2.78
C ASN A 72 -10.00 10.24 -4.13
N ILE A 73 -9.21 9.20 -4.43
CA ILE A 73 -9.40 8.34 -5.59
C ILE A 73 -10.78 7.66 -5.55
N ALA A 74 -11.15 7.08 -4.42
CA ALA A 74 -12.44 6.41 -4.25
C ALA A 74 -13.61 7.38 -4.46
N ILE A 75 -13.54 8.61 -3.92
CA ILE A 75 -14.54 9.65 -4.12
C ILE A 75 -14.66 10.07 -5.60
N GLU A 76 -13.55 10.14 -6.32
CA GLU A 76 -13.57 10.44 -7.75
C GLU A 76 -14.21 9.31 -8.57
N LEU A 77 -13.87 8.06 -8.26
CA LEU A 77 -14.39 6.87 -8.94
C LEU A 77 -15.89 6.63 -8.67
N GLU A 78 -16.36 6.94 -7.46
CA GLU A 78 -17.76 6.81 -7.08
C GLU A 78 -18.69 7.60 -8.02
N LYS A 79 -18.26 8.77 -8.50
CA LYS A 79 -18.98 9.58 -9.50
C LYS A 79 -19.20 8.86 -10.84
N LYS A 80 -18.45 7.78 -11.06
CA LYS A 80 -18.53 6.91 -12.24
C LYS A 80 -19.15 5.54 -11.93
N ASN A 81 -19.76 5.38 -10.75
CA ASN A 81 -20.27 4.10 -10.24
C ASN A 81 -19.16 3.03 -10.07
N LEU A 82 -17.91 3.46 -9.80
CA LEU A 82 -16.78 2.58 -9.62
C LEU A 82 -16.25 2.63 -8.19
N GLY A 83 -15.86 1.48 -7.65
CA GLY A 83 -15.26 1.32 -6.34
C GLY A 83 -13.90 0.61 -6.44
N LEU A 84 -13.16 0.65 -5.34
CA LEU A 84 -11.86 -0.01 -5.20
C LEU A 84 -12.01 -1.34 -4.47
N LEU A 85 -11.32 -2.38 -4.97
CA LEU A 85 -11.19 -3.67 -4.31
C LEU A 85 -9.70 -3.94 -4.05
N ILE A 86 -9.33 -4.07 -2.78
CA ILE A 86 -7.94 -4.24 -2.32
C ILE A 86 -7.61 -5.73 -2.19
N TRP A 87 -6.48 -6.13 -2.78
CA TRP A 87 -5.89 -7.46 -2.65
C TRP A 87 -4.77 -7.52 -1.63
N ASP A 88 -3.92 -6.47 -1.55
CA ASP A 88 -2.89 -6.29 -0.52
C ASP A 88 -2.57 -4.80 -0.32
N ALA A 89 -2.10 -4.42 0.88
CA ALA A 89 -1.52 -3.11 1.14
C ALA A 89 -0.39 -3.25 2.15
N TYR A 90 -0.59 -2.95 3.44
CA TYR A 90 0.45 -3.22 4.42
C TYR A 90 0.77 -4.72 4.49
N ARG A 91 2.05 -5.05 4.34
CA ARG A 91 2.59 -6.41 4.40
C ARG A 91 3.68 -6.47 5.47
N PRO A 92 3.53 -7.25 6.55
CA PRO A 92 4.61 -7.44 7.50
C PRO A 92 5.89 -7.96 6.82
N TYR A 93 7.05 -7.41 7.14
CA TYR A 93 8.34 -7.74 6.50
C TYR A 93 8.61 -9.24 6.39
N ARG A 94 8.26 -10.02 7.44
CA ARG A 94 8.39 -11.49 7.41
C ARG A 94 7.64 -12.16 6.25
N ALA A 95 6.57 -11.55 5.73
CA ALA A 95 5.85 -12.08 4.57
C ALA A 95 6.68 -11.89 3.29
N THR A 96 7.31 -10.73 3.10
CA THR A 96 8.24 -10.48 1.99
C THR A 96 9.42 -11.46 2.02
N VAL A 97 10.01 -11.71 3.19
CA VAL A 97 11.06 -12.74 3.35
C VAL A 97 10.57 -14.12 2.93
N LYS A 98 9.31 -14.47 3.26
CA LYS A 98 8.72 -15.75 2.86
C LYS A 98 8.53 -15.82 1.34
N PHE A 99 8.04 -14.77 0.70
CA PHE A 99 7.83 -14.70 -0.74
C PHE A 99 9.16 -14.81 -1.50
N TRP A 100 10.19 -14.09 -1.04
CA TRP A 100 11.53 -14.14 -1.63
C TRP A 100 12.15 -15.54 -1.60
N ARG A 101 11.90 -16.33 -0.55
CA ARG A 101 12.37 -17.73 -0.49
C ARG A 101 11.71 -18.63 -1.54
N MET A 102 10.58 -18.24 -2.08
CA MET A 102 9.84 -19.00 -3.11
C MET A 102 10.17 -18.51 -4.51
N ILE A 103 10.30 -17.20 -4.69
CA ILE A 103 10.54 -16.54 -5.97
C ILE A 103 11.71 -15.56 -5.78
N HIS A 104 12.89 -15.92 -6.30
CA HIS A 104 14.10 -15.10 -6.25
C HIS A 104 14.19 -14.21 -7.50
N ASP A 105 13.15 -13.45 -7.80
CA ASP A 105 13.08 -12.56 -8.96
C ASP A 105 12.56 -11.18 -8.52
N GLU A 106 13.44 -10.18 -8.57
CA GLU A 106 13.14 -8.79 -8.15
C GLU A 106 12.06 -8.11 -9.01
N ARG A 107 11.73 -8.65 -10.18
CA ARG A 107 10.65 -8.13 -11.01
C ARG A 107 9.27 -8.31 -10.36
N TYR A 108 9.11 -9.35 -9.54
CA TYR A 108 7.81 -9.75 -8.96
C TYR A 108 7.81 -9.78 -7.44
N VAL A 109 8.95 -10.05 -6.82
CA VAL A 109 9.07 -10.11 -5.36
C VAL A 109 10.22 -9.23 -4.90
N ALA A 110 9.93 -8.27 -4.04
CA ALA A 110 10.94 -7.37 -3.51
C ALA A 110 12.05 -8.14 -2.76
N ASN A 111 13.32 -7.81 -3.07
CA ASN A 111 14.45 -8.30 -2.33
C ASN A 111 14.38 -7.83 -0.86
N PRO A 112 14.41 -8.74 0.13
CA PRO A 112 14.30 -8.39 1.54
C PRO A 112 15.35 -7.40 2.02
N THR A 113 16.54 -7.37 1.43
CA THR A 113 17.59 -6.41 1.81
C THR A 113 17.19 -4.96 1.56
N LYS A 114 16.34 -4.71 0.55
CA LYS A 114 15.79 -3.40 0.18
C LYS A 114 14.43 -3.16 0.85
N GLY A 115 13.71 -4.23 1.16
CA GLY A 115 12.32 -4.21 1.59
C GLY A 115 11.36 -3.85 0.45
N SER A 116 10.07 -3.79 0.77
CA SER A 116 8.98 -3.48 -0.16
C SER A 116 8.26 -2.19 0.26
N GLY A 117 7.62 -1.51 -0.68
CA GLY A 117 6.65 -0.47 -0.39
C GLY A 117 5.53 -0.96 0.54
N HIS A 118 5.08 -2.20 0.37
CA HIS A 118 4.10 -2.83 1.28
C HIS A 118 4.60 -2.94 2.72
N ASN A 119 5.88 -3.22 2.94
CA ASN A 119 6.45 -3.28 4.29
C ASN A 119 6.50 -1.91 4.97
N ARG A 120 6.44 -0.86 4.20
CA ARG A 120 6.44 0.54 4.65
C ARG A 120 5.05 1.12 4.79
N GLY A 121 4.01 0.38 4.36
CA GLY A 121 2.64 0.87 4.28
C GLY A 121 2.42 1.94 3.22
N ILE A 122 3.23 1.93 2.16
CA ILE A 122 3.16 2.90 1.04
C ILE A 122 2.84 2.24 -0.31
N ALA A 123 2.56 0.94 -0.36
CA ALA A 123 2.13 0.28 -1.59
C ALA A 123 0.78 -0.40 -1.41
N VAL A 124 0.03 -0.50 -2.50
CA VAL A 124 -1.28 -1.12 -2.56
C VAL A 124 -1.46 -1.89 -3.87
N ASP A 125 -1.99 -3.11 -3.76
CA ASP A 125 -2.43 -3.95 -4.87
C ASP A 125 -3.95 -3.94 -4.91
N LEU A 126 -4.52 -3.50 -6.05
CA LEU A 126 -5.95 -3.25 -6.13
C LEU A 126 -6.50 -3.37 -7.56
N THR A 127 -7.82 -3.43 -7.64
CA THR A 127 -8.57 -3.36 -8.90
C THR A 127 -9.83 -2.51 -8.75
N LEU A 128 -10.56 -2.34 -9.85
CA LEU A 128 -11.84 -1.66 -9.92
C LEU A 128 -13.00 -2.65 -9.92
N TYR A 129 -14.10 -2.25 -9.30
CA TYR A 129 -15.37 -2.94 -9.41
C TYR A 129 -16.51 -1.94 -9.65
N GLU A 130 -17.59 -2.38 -10.27
CA GLU A 130 -18.81 -1.59 -10.43
C GLU A 130 -19.63 -1.63 -9.13
N ILE A 131 -19.94 -0.47 -8.55
CA ILE A 131 -20.64 -0.38 -7.25
C ILE A 131 -22.03 -1.00 -7.32
N SER A 132 -22.79 -0.69 -8.39
CA SER A 132 -24.18 -1.12 -8.55
C SER A 132 -24.34 -2.66 -8.68
N THR A 133 -23.40 -3.33 -9.34
CA THR A 133 -23.44 -4.78 -9.56
C THR A 133 -22.54 -5.55 -8.62
N GLY A 134 -21.52 -4.91 -8.07
CA GLY A 134 -20.48 -5.52 -7.26
C GLY A 134 -19.45 -6.33 -8.05
N GLN A 135 -19.53 -6.35 -9.39
CA GLN A 135 -18.65 -7.12 -10.26
C GLN A 135 -17.34 -6.39 -10.52
N MET A 136 -16.22 -7.12 -10.50
CA MET A 136 -14.92 -6.56 -10.89
C MET A 136 -14.91 -6.19 -12.37
N LEU A 137 -14.22 -5.11 -12.72
CA LEU A 137 -13.95 -4.80 -14.11
C LEU A 137 -13.01 -5.85 -14.73
N GLU A 138 -13.19 -6.11 -16.02
CA GLU A 138 -12.28 -6.98 -16.75
C GLU A 138 -10.90 -6.32 -16.89
N MET A 139 -9.89 -6.89 -16.23
CA MET A 139 -8.52 -6.43 -16.25
C MET A 139 -7.62 -7.36 -17.10
N PRO A 140 -6.39 -6.96 -17.42
CA PRO A 140 -5.48 -7.76 -18.25
C PRO A 140 -5.33 -9.19 -17.78
N THR A 141 -5.07 -9.38 -16.49
CA THR A 141 -4.84 -10.68 -15.84
C THR A 141 -5.50 -10.70 -14.46
N GLY A 142 -5.48 -11.86 -13.79
CA GLY A 142 -5.69 -11.96 -12.35
C GLY A 142 -4.51 -11.39 -11.57
N PHE A 143 -4.69 -11.28 -10.26
CA PHE A 143 -3.66 -10.89 -9.30
C PHE A 143 -2.52 -11.93 -9.25
N ASP A 144 -1.27 -11.50 -8.98
CA ASP A 144 -0.08 -12.35 -8.93
C ASP A 144 0.20 -13.11 -10.26
N ASN A 145 -0.27 -12.60 -11.39
CA ASN A 145 0.11 -13.15 -12.69
C ASN A 145 1.45 -12.59 -13.13
N PHE A 146 2.51 -13.38 -13.01
CA PHE A 146 3.88 -13.01 -13.32
C PHE A 146 4.26 -13.26 -14.80
N SER A 147 3.38 -12.88 -15.72
CA SER A 147 3.65 -12.91 -17.16
C SER A 147 3.64 -11.50 -17.75
N ASP A 148 4.25 -11.35 -18.94
CA ASP A 148 4.28 -10.07 -19.65
C ASP A 148 2.88 -9.47 -19.90
N THR A 149 1.84 -10.31 -19.94
CA THR A 149 0.43 -9.88 -20.06
C THR A 149 0.01 -8.95 -18.91
N ALA A 150 0.66 -9.05 -17.73
CA ALA A 150 0.41 -8.18 -16.59
C ALA A 150 1.06 -6.80 -16.71
N HIS A 151 1.99 -6.62 -17.65
CA HIS A 151 2.73 -5.37 -17.79
C HIS A 151 1.83 -4.25 -18.33
N HIS A 152 2.14 -3.01 -17.94
CA HIS A 152 1.39 -1.84 -18.38
C HIS A 152 1.51 -1.55 -19.88
N ASP A 153 2.63 -1.93 -20.51
CA ASP A 153 2.88 -1.76 -21.94
C ASP A 153 2.34 -2.90 -22.82
N PHE A 154 1.84 -3.99 -22.24
CA PHE A 154 1.29 -5.09 -23.01
C PHE A 154 -0.05 -4.68 -23.67
N MET A 155 -0.08 -4.70 -25.02
CA MET A 155 -1.19 -4.17 -25.81
C MET A 155 -2.01 -5.25 -26.55
N MET A 156 -1.57 -6.53 -26.54
CA MET A 156 -2.29 -7.62 -27.21
C MET A 156 -3.46 -8.15 -26.36
N LEU A 157 -4.42 -7.26 -26.07
CA LEU A 157 -5.56 -7.48 -25.19
C LEU A 157 -6.84 -6.94 -25.86
N ALA A 158 -8.00 -7.41 -25.38
CA ALA A 158 -9.26 -6.78 -25.73
C ALA A 158 -9.25 -5.29 -25.27
N GLU A 159 -9.80 -4.40 -26.12
CA GLU A 159 -9.80 -2.95 -25.89
C GLU A 159 -10.35 -2.59 -24.50
N LYS A 160 -11.43 -3.23 -24.06
CA LYS A 160 -12.03 -3.02 -22.74
C LYS A 160 -11.04 -3.23 -21.59
N LYS A 161 -10.19 -4.26 -21.67
CA LYS A 161 -9.15 -4.53 -20.66
C LYS A 161 -8.07 -3.47 -20.66
N ILE A 162 -7.66 -3.00 -21.84
CA ILE A 162 -6.69 -1.91 -21.98
C ILE A 162 -7.27 -0.63 -21.36
N MET A 163 -8.52 -0.26 -21.70
CA MET A 163 -9.18 0.94 -21.19
C MET A 163 -9.37 0.90 -19.66
N ASN A 164 -9.75 -0.24 -19.09
CA ASN A 164 -9.90 -0.41 -17.65
C ASN A 164 -8.55 -0.26 -16.92
N ARG A 165 -7.48 -0.86 -17.44
CA ARG A 165 -6.12 -0.70 -16.91
C ARG A 165 -5.65 0.76 -16.99
N LEU A 166 -5.86 1.42 -18.13
CA LEU A 166 -5.49 2.82 -18.31
C LEU A 166 -6.28 3.74 -17.36
N LEU A 167 -7.57 3.48 -17.14
CA LEU A 167 -8.38 4.22 -16.18
C LEU A 167 -7.82 4.10 -14.77
N LEU A 168 -7.50 2.89 -14.33
CA LEU A 168 -6.92 2.65 -13.01
C LEU A 168 -5.56 3.36 -12.89
N LYS A 169 -4.66 3.17 -13.87
CA LYS A 169 -3.35 3.85 -13.90
C LYS A 169 -3.52 5.36 -13.81
N TYR A 170 -4.37 5.92 -14.66
CA TYR A 170 -4.60 7.36 -14.71
C TYR A 170 -5.06 7.94 -13.38
N VAL A 171 -6.06 7.33 -12.74
CA VAL A 171 -6.59 7.88 -11.49
C VAL A 171 -5.59 7.73 -10.34
N MET A 172 -4.86 6.62 -10.27
CA MET A 172 -3.83 6.41 -9.26
C MET A 172 -2.68 7.41 -9.40
N GLU A 173 -2.15 7.60 -10.62
CA GLU A 173 -1.04 8.52 -10.88
C GLU A 173 -1.46 10.00 -10.72
N LYS A 174 -2.66 10.36 -11.13
CA LYS A 174 -3.25 11.69 -10.90
C LYS A 174 -3.26 12.08 -9.43
N HIS A 175 -3.42 11.11 -8.54
CA HIS A 175 -3.46 11.31 -7.09
C HIS A 175 -2.12 10.99 -6.40
N GLY A 176 -1.00 10.92 -7.14
CA GLY A 176 0.35 10.89 -6.62
C GLY A 176 0.93 9.51 -6.31
N PHE A 177 0.24 8.44 -6.67
CA PHE A 177 0.85 7.10 -6.70
C PHE A 177 1.66 6.90 -7.97
N THR A 178 2.60 5.96 -7.93
CA THR A 178 3.38 5.52 -9.10
C THR A 178 3.05 4.06 -9.39
N SER A 179 2.76 3.73 -10.65
CA SER A 179 2.54 2.36 -11.10
C SER A 179 3.85 1.58 -11.18
N LEU A 180 3.80 0.26 -10.99
CA LEU A 180 4.89 -0.66 -11.29
C LEU A 180 4.69 -1.20 -12.71
N GLU A 181 5.67 -1.02 -13.59
CA GLU A 181 5.52 -1.37 -15.02
C GLU A 181 5.17 -2.84 -15.27
N THR A 182 5.64 -3.76 -14.42
CA THR A 182 5.44 -5.21 -14.56
C THR A 182 4.14 -5.73 -13.94
N GLU A 183 3.39 -4.88 -13.20
CA GLU A 183 2.22 -5.30 -12.44
C GLU A 183 1.13 -4.22 -12.50
N TRP A 184 0.11 -4.42 -13.35
CA TRP A 184 -0.96 -3.43 -13.56
C TRP A 184 -1.77 -3.09 -12.30
N TRP A 185 -1.76 -3.92 -11.29
CA TRP A 185 -2.49 -3.75 -10.01
C TRP A 185 -1.68 -3.03 -8.95
N HIS A 186 -0.32 -2.94 -9.08
CA HIS A 186 0.58 -2.43 -8.05
C HIS A 186 0.85 -0.94 -8.18
N TYR A 187 0.60 -0.20 -7.10
CA TYR A 187 0.85 1.23 -7.01
C TYR A 187 1.55 1.58 -5.71
N ALA A 188 2.56 2.45 -5.79
CA ALA A 188 3.35 2.91 -4.65
C ALA A 188 3.22 4.41 -4.43
N TRP A 189 3.00 4.80 -3.19
CA TRP A 189 3.13 6.17 -2.71
C TRP A 189 4.61 6.55 -2.60
N PRO A 190 5.02 7.82 -2.86
CA PRO A 190 6.40 8.25 -2.73
C PRO A 190 7.00 7.97 -1.36
N ASN A 191 8.27 7.52 -1.33
CA ASN A 191 9.02 7.27 -0.10
C ASN A 191 9.94 8.45 0.28
N ASP A 192 9.51 9.67 0.03
CA ASP A 192 10.25 10.91 0.28
C ASP A 192 10.53 11.15 1.77
N LYS A 193 9.66 10.62 2.65
CA LYS A 193 9.80 10.68 4.12
C LYS A 193 10.60 9.53 4.72
N ASN A 194 11.19 8.66 3.90
CA ASN A 194 11.95 7.50 4.35
C ASN A 194 11.18 6.60 5.32
N TYR A 195 9.94 6.23 4.96
CA TYR A 195 9.10 5.37 5.76
C TYR A 195 9.82 4.06 6.13
N PRO A 196 9.83 3.66 7.41
CA PRO A 196 10.60 2.51 7.87
C PRO A 196 9.97 1.19 7.39
N ILE A 197 10.81 0.16 7.24
CA ILE A 197 10.33 -1.21 7.07
C ILE A 197 9.71 -1.69 8.39
N MET A 198 8.46 -2.13 8.34
CA MET A 198 7.71 -2.57 9.51
C MET A 198 7.44 -4.08 9.47
N ASN A 199 7.46 -4.69 10.65
CA ASN A 199 7.13 -6.12 10.82
C ASN A 199 6.02 -6.32 11.86
N THR A 200 5.15 -5.32 12.04
CA THR A 200 4.01 -5.40 12.96
C THR A 200 2.97 -6.39 12.42
N SER A 201 2.57 -7.34 13.24
CA SER A 201 1.57 -8.33 12.82
C SER A 201 0.15 -7.73 12.77
N PHE A 202 -0.71 -8.22 11.87
CA PHE A 202 -2.13 -7.87 11.85
C PHE A 202 -2.81 -8.10 13.21
N LYS A 203 -2.43 -9.17 13.93
CA LYS A 203 -2.94 -9.42 15.29
C LYS A 203 -2.61 -8.28 16.27
N LYS A 204 -1.44 -7.65 16.13
CA LYS A 204 -1.05 -6.51 16.98
C LYS A 204 -1.79 -5.24 16.53
N LEU A 205 -1.88 -4.97 15.23
CA LEU A 205 -2.61 -3.82 14.69
C LEU A 205 -4.08 -3.82 15.11
N ASN A 206 -4.73 -4.98 15.04
CA ASN A 206 -6.15 -5.13 15.42
C ASN A 206 -6.44 -5.04 16.94
N ARG A 207 -5.42 -5.06 17.82
CA ARG A 207 -5.59 -4.93 19.28
C ARG A 207 -5.66 -3.49 19.78
N HIS A 208 -5.29 -2.53 18.96
CA HIS A 208 -5.30 -1.11 19.32
C HIS A 208 -6.61 -0.40 18.90
N ARG A 209 -7.66 -1.18 18.70
CA ARG A 209 -9.05 -0.74 18.51
C ARG A 209 -9.80 -0.62 19.83
#